data_706dce43c45dbe37e41a4d397bbb6949
#
_entry.id   706dce43c45dbe37e41a4d397bbb6949
#
_cell.length_a   1.000
_cell.length_b   1.000
_cell.length_c   1.000
_cell.angle_alpha   90.00
_cell.angle_beta   90.00
_cell.angle_gamma   90.00
#
_symmetry.space_group_name_H-M   'P 1'
#
loop_
_entity.id
_entity.type
_entity.pdbx_description
1 polymer ?
#
loop_
_entity_poly.entity_id
_entity_poly.type
_entity_poly.pdbx_seq_one_letter_code
_entity_poly.pdbx_strand_id
1 'polypeptide(L)' 'RKSRFRNAIKKMNSILEEKNKKEALSYLPKLNSELMKIAKTGIIKKENASRNISRITKKINSL' A
#
# COMPACT_ATOMS: atom_id res chain seq x y z
N ARG A 1 -10.82 9.21 -3.69
CA ARG A 1 -10.39 9.72 -4.98
C ARG A 1 -9.03 9.13 -5.36
N LYS A 2 -8.70 9.22 -6.62
CA LYS A 2 -7.45 8.67 -7.15
C LYS A 2 -6.21 9.20 -6.46
N SER A 3 -6.23 10.44 -6.00
CA SER A 3 -5.09 11.07 -5.32
C SER A 3 -4.76 10.40 -3.98
N ARG A 4 -5.78 9.97 -3.23
CA ARG A 4 -5.56 9.24 -1.97
C ARG A 4 -4.86 7.92 -2.20
N PHE A 5 -5.29 7.20 -3.21
CA PHE A 5 -4.69 5.93 -3.58
C PHE A 5 -3.23 6.11 -3.95
N ARG A 6 -2.95 7.09 -4.82
CA ARG A 6 -1.58 7.41 -5.23
C ARG A 6 -0.70 7.82 -4.06
N ASN A 7 -1.24 8.67 -3.17
CA ASN A 7 -0.48 9.14 -2.02
C ASN A 7 -0.11 8.01 -1.06
N ALA A 8 -1.02 7.08 -0.82
CA ALA A 8 -0.76 5.93 0.02
C ALA A 8 0.33 5.04 -0.57
N ILE A 9 0.24 4.74 -1.86
CA ILE A 9 1.24 3.93 -2.56
C ILE A 9 2.59 4.65 -2.59
N LYS A 10 2.59 5.94 -2.87
CA LYS A 10 3.80 6.75 -2.92
C LYS A 10 4.52 6.77 -1.57
N LYS A 11 3.77 6.92 -0.49
CA LYS A 11 4.35 6.90 0.85
C LYS A 11 5.01 5.58 1.16
N MET A 12 4.34 4.47 0.84
CA MET A 12 4.92 3.14 1.04
C MET A 12 6.16 2.94 0.18
N ASN A 13 6.13 3.37 -1.08
CA ASN A 13 7.29 3.27 -1.96
C ASN A 13 8.49 4.05 -1.41
N SER A 14 8.25 5.22 -0.84
CA SER A 14 9.29 6.02 -0.20
C SER A 14 9.93 5.26 0.97
N ILE A 15 9.11 4.62 1.80
CA ILE A 15 9.58 3.80 2.91
C ILE A 15 10.42 2.62 2.39
N LEU A 16 9.98 2.00 1.32
CA LEU A 16 10.69 0.87 0.71
C LEU A 16 12.03 1.29 0.11
N GLU A 17 12.09 2.49 -0.47
CA GLU A 17 13.35 3.04 -1.01
C GLU A 17 14.37 3.26 0.10
N GLU A 18 13.92 3.67 1.27
CA GLU A 18 14.78 3.84 2.44
C GLU A 18 15.21 2.50 3.04
N LYS A 19 14.65 1.40 2.55
CA LYS A 19 14.91 0.04 3.03
C LYS A 19 14.62 -0.11 4.53
N ASN A 20 13.65 0.64 5.03
CA ASN A 20 13.26 0.59 6.43
C ASN A 20 12.14 -0.42 6.61
N LYS A 21 12.54 -1.69 6.78
CA LYS A 21 11.60 -2.79 6.92
C LYS A 21 10.65 -2.61 8.11
N LYS A 22 11.19 -2.13 9.23
CA LYS A 22 10.39 -1.92 10.45
C LYS A 22 9.25 -0.92 10.21
N GLU A 23 9.58 0.20 9.56
CA GLU A 23 8.58 1.22 9.26
C GLU A 23 7.58 0.73 8.22
N ALA A 24 8.06 -0.01 7.23
CA ALA A 24 7.20 -0.60 6.21
C ALA A 24 6.18 -1.57 6.83
N LEU A 25 6.62 -2.43 7.73
CA LEU A 25 5.74 -3.35 8.43
C LEU A 25 4.73 -2.62 9.32
N SER A 26 5.17 -1.53 9.94
CA SER A 26 4.29 -0.70 10.76
C SER A 26 3.23 0.01 9.94
N TYR A 27 3.60 0.45 8.75
CA TYR A 27 2.68 1.17 7.86
C TYR A 27 1.74 0.23 7.08
N LEU A 28 2.13 -1.03 6.90
CA LEU A 28 1.39 -1.98 6.09
C LEU A 28 -0.09 -2.12 6.49
N PRO A 29 -0.44 -2.27 7.78
CA PRO A 29 -1.85 -2.35 8.18
C PRO A 29 -2.65 -1.09 7.81
N LYS A 30 -2.04 0.07 7.96
CA LYS A 30 -2.67 1.34 7.58
C LYS A 30 -2.91 1.41 6.08
N LEU A 31 -1.90 1.01 5.30
CA LEU A 31 -2.00 0.99 3.85
C LEU A 31 -3.10 0.04 3.39
N ASN A 32 -3.15 -1.14 3.98
CA ASN A 32 -4.18 -2.12 3.69
C ASN A 32 -5.58 -1.53 3.95
N SER A 33 -5.77 -0.91 5.10
CA SER A 33 -7.03 -0.27 5.47
C SER A 33 -7.41 0.84 4.49
N GLU A 34 -6.46 1.69 4.13
CA GLU A 34 -6.68 2.79 3.19
C GLU A 34 -7.10 2.27 1.81
N LEU A 35 -6.37 1.29 1.29
CA LEU A 35 -6.67 0.72 -0.02
C LEU A 35 -8.04 0.04 -0.05
N MET A 36 -8.39 -0.65 1.03
CA MET A 36 -9.70 -1.32 1.12
C MET A 36 -10.84 -0.30 1.20
N LYS A 37 -10.64 0.81 1.90
CA LYS A 37 -11.62 1.89 1.95
C LYS A 37 -11.84 2.50 0.56
N ILE A 38 -10.76 2.73 -0.17
CA ILE A 38 -10.84 3.27 -1.52
C ILE A 38 -11.54 2.28 -2.45
N ALA A 39 -11.23 0.99 -2.32
CA ALA A 39 -11.87 -0.06 -3.11
C ALA A 39 -13.37 -0.14 -2.81
N LYS A 40 -13.76 0.08 -1.55
CA LYS A 40 -15.17 0.09 -1.15
C LYS A 40 -15.95 1.20 -1.82
N THR A 41 -15.33 2.34 -2.08
CA THR A 41 -15.99 3.47 -2.74
C THR A 41 -16.13 3.27 -4.25
N GLY A 42 -15.52 2.22 -4.80
CA GLY A 42 -15.60 1.93 -6.22
C GLY A 42 -14.62 2.69 -7.08
N ILE A 43 -13.72 3.46 -6.48
CA ILE A 43 -12.70 4.23 -7.23
C ILE A 43 -11.70 3.28 -7.86
N ILE A 44 -11.34 2.20 -7.16
CA ILE A 44 -10.50 1.13 -7.70
C ILE A 44 -11.17 -0.20 -7.44
N LYS A 45 -10.81 -1.21 -8.23
CA LYS A 45 -11.33 -2.57 -8.05
C LYS A 45 -10.63 -3.23 -6.87
N LYS A 46 -11.34 -4.09 -6.13
CA LYS A 46 -10.77 -4.86 -5.03
C LYS A 46 -9.55 -5.65 -5.48
N GLU A 47 -9.60 -6.18 -6.70
CA GLU A 47 -8.48 -6.92 -7.27
C GLU A 47 -7.21 -6.09 -7.36
N ASN A 48 -7.36 -4.82 -7.77
CA ASN A 48 -6.22 -3.92 -7.86
C ASN A 48 -5.64 -3.60 -6.48
N ALA A 49 -6.49 -3.35 -5.50
CA ALA A 49 -6.05 -3.11 -4.12
C ALA A 49 -5.31 -4.32 -3.57
N SER A 50 -5.87 -5.50 -3.73
CA SER A 50 -5.28 -6.75 -3.27
C SER A 50 -3.93 -7.03 -3.94
N ARG A 51 -3.86 -6.80 -5.25
CA ARG A 51 -2.63 -6.99 -6.03
C ARG A 51 -1.52 -6.06 -5.55
N ASN A 52 -1.85 -4.79 -5.32
CA ASN A 52 -0.87 -3.82 -4.83
C ASN A 52 -0.35 -4.19 -3.44
N ILE A 53 -1.23 -4.62 -2.55
CA ILE A 53 -0.85 -5.06 -1.21
C ILE A 53 0.07 -6.27 -1.30
N SER A 54 -0.24 -7.23 -2.16
CA SER A 54 0.56 -8.43 -2.37
C SER A 54 1.97 -8.08 -2.86
N ARG A 55 2.07 -7.18 -3.84
CA ARG A 55 3.37 -6.72 -4.35
C ARG A 55 4.19 -6.02 -3.28
N ILE A 56 3.54 -5.14 -2.53
CA ILE A 56 4.20 -4.40 -1.46
C ILE A 56 4.71 -5.35 -0.38
N THR A 57 3.90 -6.33 -0.01
CA THR A 57 4.29 -7.35 0.98
C THR A 57 5.54 -8.10 0.52
N LYS A 58 5.59 -8.48 -0.76
CA LYS A 58 6.77 -9.14 -1.32
C LYS A 58 8.01 -8.26 -1.25
N LYS A 59 7.87 -6.99 -1.57
CA LYS A 59 8.98 -6.03 -1.49
C LYS A 59 9.49 -5.89 -0.06
N ILE A 60 8.59 -5.82 0.90
CA ILE A 60 8.95 -5.72 2.31
C ILE A 60 9.72 -6.97 2.74
N ASN A 61 9.26 -8.14 2.33
CA ASN A 61 9.92 -9.40 2.67
C ASN A 61 11.31 -9.53 2.03
N SER A 62 11.55 -8.81 0.94
CA SER A 62 12.86 -8.78 0.28
C SER A 62 13.86 -7.84 0.96
N LEU A 63 13.41 -6.99 1.83
CA LEU A 63 14.32 -6.07 2.54
C LEU A 63 15.12 -6.83 3.65
#